data_a2aa90b38d19540c6a901939315da492
#
_entry.id   a2aa90b38d19540c6a901939315da492
#
_cell.length_a   1.000
_cell.length_b   1.000
_cell.length_c   1.000
_cell.angle_alpha   90.00
_cell.angle_beta   90.00
_cell.angle_gamma   90.00
#
_symmetry.space_group_name_H-M   'P 1'
#
loop_
_entity.id
_entity.type
_entity.pdbx_description
1 polymer ?
#
loop_
_entity_poly.entity_id
_entity_poly.type
_entity_poly.pdbx_seq_one_letter_code
_entity_poly.pdbx_strand_id
1 'polypeptide(L)'
;MRLGISKSKNTINYYIIKDYTKNGKRSTKPVVRIGNLEEVKKLAGDIDYKVWLNNYVKKYNDEHSKKETVIIKKSNNKIIPKDTKTTFNVGYLFLKKLYNQLEINNICNSIQDKYQFHFDLNEILSYLVFARIIYPSSKLETFKQCQNFIEQPKFKLHDEYRALSYIAENMDFIQENLFNNSKKVIKRNSNVIYYDCTNYFFEIDNEDDIRKYGISKEHKPNPIVGMGLFMDGDGLPLSCNIYPGNMNEQKTLIPEETKIVNNFKIDSTKIILCTDAGLASDEIKKFNIKDNRGFVITQSLKKLKDEYFNKSGWRIANDLRNIYNLDIIENDEELKEKYYDTLFYKIIETETKSVKQDLIVTFCFRYYDYNRNIRNNQIERAKKSIETNNVTRKGKNQNDYRRLINSISSTDNGEIAENKSYTINQELIEEEEKYNGYYALTTNLIGDISEIFKIVKGRWEIEESFRIMKSDFLARPVNLSREDRIKAHFMTCFISLFIYRLLEKKLNNKYTSSQIIETLRNMYVFESKGDGYIPTYIRTNLTDELHETFSFRTDYEINTYKDFKKIFEQIKWQITLRIF
;
A
#
# COMPACT_ATOMS: atom_id res chain seq x y z
N MET A 1 22.74 -13.36 29.62
CA MET A 1 23.63 -14.54 29.63
C MET A 1 23.78 -15.05 28.20
N ARG A 2 24.76 -15.91 27.93
CA ARG A 2 25.01 -16.39 26.56
C ARG A 2 25.29 -17.89 26.52
N LEU A 3 25.21 -18.50 25.34
CA LEU A 3 25.58 -19.90 25.12
C LEU A 3 27.08 -20.09 25.35
N GLY A 4 27.45 -21.05 26.18
CA GLY A 4 28.81 -21.54 26.36
C GLY A 4 28.93 -22.97 25.85
N ILE A 5 30.03 -23.27 25.18
CA ILE A 5 30.31 -24.59 24.62
C ILE A 5 31.64 -25.08 25.25
N SER A 6 31.61 -26.26 25.86
CA SER A 6 32.79 -26.94 26.32
C SER A 6 33.02 -28.20 25.46
N LYS A 7 34.20 -28.33 24.88
CA LYS A 7 34.58 -29.48 24.05
C LYS A 7 35.65 -30.27 24.76
N SER A 8 35.44 -31.56 24.93
CA SER A 8 36.44 -32.54 25.35
C SER A 8 36.68 -33.56 24.24
N LYS A 9 37.67 -34.47 24.38
CA LYS A 9 38.00 -35.45 23.35
C LYS A 9 36.78 -36.27 22.89
N ASN A 10 35.81 -36.54 23.76
CA ASN A 10 34.70 -37.45 23.46
C ASN A 10 33.31 -36.79 23.59
N THR A 11 33.17 -35.53 24.06
CA THR A 11 31.88 -34.91 24.32
C THR A 11 31.90 -33.42 24.10
N ILE A 12 30.75 -32.90 23.58
CA ILE A 12 30.49 -31.48 23.48
C ILE A 12 29.34 -31.19 24.46
N ASN A 13 29.57 -30.33 25.44
CA ASN A 13 28.54 -29.90 26.39
C ASN A 13 28.17 -28.44 26.20
N TYR A 14 26.89 -28.13 26.33
CA TYR A 14 26.31 -26.81 26.19
C TYR A 14 25.88 -26.27 27.59
N TYR A 15 26.18 -25.00 27.83
CA TYR A 15 25.89 -24.29 29.08
C TYR A 15 25.29 -22.93 28.82
N ILE A 16 24.53 -22.42 29.76
CA ILE A 16 24.28 -20.98 29.89
C ILE A 16 25.37 -20.41 30.76
N ILE A 17 26.15 -19.47 30.23
CA ILE A 17 27.25 -18.82 30.95
C ILE A 17 26.96 -17.34 31.22
N LYS A 18 27.46 -16.84 32.35
CA LYS A 18 27.40 -15.43 32.71
C LYS A 18 28.80 -14.84 32.77
N ASP A 19 28.98 -13.73 32.04
CA ASP A 19 30.22 -12.95 32.13
C ASP A 19 30.21 -12.13 33.45
N TYR A 20 31.35 -12.03 34.11
CA TYR A 20 31.56 -11.18 35.26
C TYR A 20 32.99 -10.62 35.28
N THR A 21 33.16 -9.49 35.96
CA THR A 21 34.47 -8.87 36.12
C THR A 21 34.94 -9.07 37.57
N LYS A 22 36.13 -9.64 37.74
CA LYS A 22 36.79 -9.79 39.03
C LYS A 22 38.18 -9.18 38.93
N ASN A 23 38.51 -8.23 39.82
CA ASN A 23 39.79 -7.52 39.83
C ASN A 23 40.21 -6.93 38.46
N GLY A 24 39.23 -6.30 37.74
CA GLY A 24 39.48 -5.70 36.42
C GLY A 24 39.60 -6.70 35.25
N LYS A 25 39.61 -8.01 35.51
CA LYS A 25 39.69 -9.06 34.48
C LYS A 25 38.30 -9.66 34.19
N ARG A 26 37.92 -9.73 32.92
CA ARG A 26 36.70 -10.43 32.47
C ARG A 26 36.87 -11.94 32.66
N SER A 27 35.86 -12.59 33.22
CA SER A 27 35.78 -14.04 33.40
C SER A 27 34.35 -14.51 33.13
N THR A 28 34.18 -15.81 32.95
CA THR A 28 32.87 -16.45 32.73
C THR A 28 32.63 -17.54 33.74
N LYS A 29 31.38 -17.70 34.19
CA LYS A 29 30.98 -18.86 34.99
C LYS A 29 29.77 -19.54 34.36
N PRO A 30 29.71 -20.89 34.38
CA PRO A 30 28.50 -21.61 34.02
C PRO A 30 27.39 -21.33 35.01
N VAL A 31 26.17 -21.13 34.53
CA VAL A 31 24.96 -20.89 35.34
C VAL A 31 24.08 -22.12 35.29
N VAL A 32 23.86 -22.67 34.07
CA VAL A 32 23.04 -23.88 33.86
C VAL A 32 23.75 -24.76 32.86
N ARG A 33 23.81 -26.06 33.09
CA ARG A 33 24.17 -27.06 32.08
C ARG A 33 22.91 -27.41 31.28
N ILE A 34 22.95 -27.24 29.95
CA ILE A 34 21.83 -27.59 29.07
C ILE A 34 21.88 -29.08 28.74
N GLY A 35 23.06 -29.59 28.46
CA GLY A 35 23.28 -31.00 28.15
C GLY A 35 24.44 -31.24 27.20
N ASN A 36 24.69 -32.50 26.86
CA ASN A 36 25.60 -32.89 25.79
C ASN A 36 24.88 -32.78 24.41
N LEU A 37 25.61 -33.03 23.31
CA LEU A 37 25.06 -32.90 21.96
C LEU A 37 23.84 -33.81 21.72
N GLU A 38 23.87 -35.04 22.24
CA GLU A 38 22.77 -36.01 22.08
C GLU A 38 21.54 -35.59 22.89
N GLU A 39 21.75 -35.18 24.14
CA GLU A 39 20.68 -34.65 25.01
C GLU A 39 20.01 -33.42 24.38
N VAL A 40 20.80 -32.50 23.82
CA VAL A 40 20.30 -31.30 23.17
C VAL A 40 19.52 -31.62 21.88
N LYS A 41 20.00 -32.55 21.07
CA LYS A 41 19.28 -33.01 19.86
C LYS A 41 17.93 -33.66 20.24
N LYS A 42 17.91 -34.46 21.31
CA LYS A 42 16.67 -35.07 21.82
C LYS A 42 15.66 -34.03 22.30
N LEU A 43 16.13 -32.99 22.97
CA LEU A 43 15.30 -31.87 23.44
C LEU A 43 14.80 -30.98 22.31
N ALA A 44 15.58 -30.83 21.23
CA ALA A 44 15.23 -30.03 20.06
C ALA A 44 14.15 -30.70 19.18
N GLY A 45 14.00 -32.04 19.24
CA GLY A 45 13.09 -32.77 18.39
C GLY A 45 13.36 -32.53 16.90
N ASP A 46 12.36 -32.11 16.15
CA ASP A 46 12.45 -31.84 14.70
C ASP A 46 13.10 -30.47 14.36
N ILE A 47 13.42 -29.66 15.37
CA ILE A 47 14.03 -28.35 15.19
C ILE A 47 15.56 -28.49 15.13
N ASP A 48 16.24 -27.74 14.25
CA ASP A 48 17.70 -27.67 14.27
C ASP A 48 18.19 -27.30 15.68
N TYR A 49 19.05 -28.15 16.23
CA TYR A 49 19.50 -28.04 17.62
C TYR A 49 20.22 -26.71 17.93
N LYS A 50 20.82 -26.06 16.92
CA LYS A 50 21.47 -24.75 17.09
C LYS A 50 20.43 -23.64 17.21
N VAL A 51 19.36 -23.73 16.42
CA VAL A 51 18.22 -22.80 16.50
C VAL A 51 17.52 -22.97 17.85
N TRP A 52 17.29 -24.22 18.25
CA TRP A 52 16.69 -24.54 19.55
C TRP A 52 17.53 -24.01 20.72
N LEU A 53 18.84 -24.21 20.72
CA LEU A 53 19.75 -23.68 21.74
C LEU A 53 19.69 -22.16 21.87
N ASN A 54 19.68 -21.44 20.74
CA ASN A 54 19.57 -19.99 20.76
C ASN A 54 18.24 -19.52 21.34
N ASN A 55 17.14 -20.19 20.97
CA ASN A 55 15.80 -19.89 21.50
C ASN A 55 15.71 -20.25 23.00
N TYR A 56 16.32 -21.36 23.42
CA TYR A 56 16.38 -21.76 24.83
C TYR A 56 17.15 -20.73 25.68
N VAL A 57 18.31 -20.26 25.21
CA VAL A 57 19.08 -19.21 25.92
C VAL A 57 18.29 -17.90 25.96
N LYS A 58 17.59 -17.55 24.88
CA LYS A 58 16.73 -16.37 24.85
C LYS A 58 15.61 -16.48 25.89
N LYS A 59 14.86 -17.59 25.87
CA LYS A 59 13.79 -17.86 26.84
C LYS A 59 14.31 -17.83 28.27
N TYR A 60 15.45 -18.48 28.55
CA TYR A 60 16.08 -18.46 29.86
C TYR A 60 16.47 -17.04 30.31
N ASN A 61 17.01 -16.21 29.41
CA ASN A 61 17.32 -14.83 29.71
C ASN A 61 16.06 -14.01 30.01
N ASP A 62 14.96 -14.23 29.29
CA ASP A 62 13.70 -13.54 29.52
C ASP A 62 13.10 -13.93 30.90
N GLU A 63 13.14 -15.22 31.24
CA GLU A 63 12.64 -15.74 32.54
C GLU A 63 13.52 -15.35 33.74
N HIS A 64 14.84 -15.24 33.57
CA HIS A 64 15.82 -14.97 34.62
C HIS A 64 16.46 -13.58 34.49
N SER A 65 15.93 -12.72 33.64
CA SER A 65 16.29 -11.30 33.70
C SER A 65 15.91 -10.79 35.08
N LYS A 66 16.88 -10.27 35.82
CA LYS A 66 16.55 -9.57 37.08
C LYS A 66 15.56 -8.49 36.72
N LYS A 67 14.37 -8.53 37.28
CA LYS A 67 13.45 -7.39 37.28
C LYS A 67 14.20 -6.26 38.01
N GLU A 68 14.91 -5.42 37.26
CA GLU A 68 15.54 -4.23 37.81
C GLU A 68 14.41 -3.26 38.14
N THR A 69 14.15 -3.06 39.43
CA THR A 69 13.22 -2.04 39.90
C THR A 69 13.91 -0.69 39.78
N VAL A 70 13.34 0.21 39.01
CA VAL A 70 13.82 1.59 38.90
C VAL A 70 13.01 2.46 39.85
N ILE A 71 13.72 3.17 40.77
CA ILE A 71 13.10 4.09 41.72
C ILE A 71 13.19 5.51 41.15
N ILE A 72 12.04 6.07 40.77
CA ILE A 72 11.95 7.43 40.21
C ILE A 72 11.72 8.43 41.35
N LYS A 73 12.65 9.36 41.52
CA LYS A 73 12.53 10.44 42.53
C LYS A 73 12.12 11.75 41.84
N LYS A 74 10.93 12.23 42.08
CA LYS A 74 10.40 13.51 41.60
C LYS A 74 10.09 14.46 42.75
N SER A 75 10.23 15.76 42.48
CA SER A 75 9.90 16.82 43.46
C SER A 75 8.69 17.59 42.99
N ASN A 76 7.69 17.79 43.85
CA ASN A 76 6.53 18.62 43.59
C ASN A 76 6.83 20.13 43.54
N ASN A 77 8.01 20.54 43.99
CA ASN A 77 8.46 21.94 44.05
C ASN A 77 9.39 22.33 42.90
N LYS A 78 9.75 21.36 42.01
CA LYS A 78 10.66 21.63 40.89
C LYS A 78 9.86 21.82 39.62
N ILE A 79 9.88 23.04 39.08
CA ILE A 79 9.22 23.38 37.80
C ILE A 79 10.03 22.78 36.65
N ILE A 80 9.32 22.26 35.64
CA ILE A 80 9.93 21.79 34.39
C ILE A 80 10.59 22.99 33.68
N PRO A 81 11.87 22.87 33.21
CA PRO A 81 12.54 23.95 32.52
C PRO A 81 11.76 24.35 31.25
N LYS A 82 11.78 25.65 30.91
CA LYS A 82 11.18 26.17 29.68
C LYS A 82 11.75 25.45 28.46
N ASP A 83 10.93 25.29 27.42
CA ASP A 83 11.32 24.72 26.13
C ASP A 83 11.86 23.27 26.20
N THR A 84 11.61 22.59 27.33
CA THR A 84 12.02 21.20 27.51
C THR A 84 10.93 20.25 27.02
N LYS A 85 11.22 19.51 25.97
CA LYS A 85 10.37 18.43 25.49
C LYS A 85 10.63 17.18 26.32
N THR A 86 9.56 16.52 26.76
CA THR A 86 9.62 15.34 27.64
C THR A 86 8.90 14.13 27.06
N THR A 87 8.18 14.29 25.94
CA THR A 87 7.44 13.20 25.31
C THR A 87 7.90 13.00 23.87
N PHE A 88 8.08 11.75 23.47
CA PHE A 88 8.61 11.38 22.17
C PHE A 88 7.83 10.22 21.57
N ASN A 89 7.57 10.27 20.27
CA ASN A 89 6.98 9.15 19.54
C ASN A 89 8.03 8.06 19.31
N VAL A 90 7.65 6.82 19.52
CA VAL A 90 8.45 5.61 19.25
C VAL A 90 7.82 4.70 18.19
N GLY A 91 6.60 4.99 17.73
CA GLY A 91 5.92 4.22 16.71
C GLY A 91 6.66 4.20 15.37
N TYR A 92 7.40 5.26 15.04
CA TYR A 92 8.19 5.30 13.82
C TYR A 92 9.35 4.27 13.79
N LEU A 93 9.74 3.70 14.93
CA LEU A 93 10.83 2.73 15.01
C LEU A 93 10.52 1.45 14.21
N PHE A 94 9.26 1.06 14.12
CA PHE A 94 8.82 -0.06 13.28
C PHE A 94 9.01 0.26 11.78
N LEU A 95 8.68 1.46 11.36
CA LEU A 95 8.93 1.95 9.99
C LEU A 95 10.43 2.06 9.71
N LYS A 96 11.21 2.55 10.68
CA LYS A 96 12.67 2.68 10.58
C LYS A 96 13.34 1.32 10.39
N LYS A 97 12.83 0.27 11.05
CA LYS A 97 13.37 -1.08 10.86
C LYS A 97 13.15 -1.58 9.43
N LEU A 98 11.95 -1.35 8.85
CA LEU A 98 11.67 -1.68 7.44
C LEU A 98 12.52 -0.85 6.48
N TYR A 99 12.66 0.45 6.74
CA TYR A 99 13.52 1.35 5.98
C TYR A 99 14.97 0.84 5.91
N ASN A 100 15.51 0.38 7.04
CA ASN A 100 16.86 -0.18 7.11
C ASN A 100 16.94 -1.56 6.42
N GLN A 101 15.91 -2.42 6.56
CA GLN A 101 15.85 -3.71 5.85
C GLN A 101 15.83 -3.55 4.33
N LEU A 102 15.25 -2.47 3.83
CA LEU A 102 15.26 -2.09 2.41
C LEU A 102 16.58 -1.45 1.97
N GLU A 103 17.55 -1.32 2.86
CA GLU A 103 18.88 -0.74 2.58
C GLU A 103 18.79 0.66 1.91
N ILE A 104 17.79 1.47 2.28
CA ILE A 104 17.58 2.80 1.67
C ILE A 104 18.76 3.74 2.00
N ASN A 105 19.42 3.52 3.14
CA ASN A 105 20.67 4.20 3.47
C ASN A 105 21.75 4.03 2.39
N ASN A 106 21.91 2.83 1.83
CA ASN A 106 22.89 2.55 0.77
C ASN A 106 22.52 3.29 -0.53
N ILE A 107 21.20 3.36 -0.84
CA ILE A 107 20.70 4.12 -1.99
C ILE A 107 21.04 5.61 -1.81
N CYS A 108 20.77 6.18 -0.63
CA CYS A 108 21.07 7.59 -0.32
C CYS A 108 22.57 7.88 -0.37
N ASN A 109 23.41 6.99 0.18
CA ASN A 109 24.86 7.13 0.14
C ASN A 109 25.38 7.13 -1.30
N SER A 110 24.88 6.24 -2.17
CA SER A 110 25.27 6.23 -3.58
C SER A 110 24.90 7.53 -4.30
N ILE A 111 23.76 8.14 -3.97
CA ILE A 111 23.38 9.46 -4.50
C ILE A 111 24.31 10.54 -3.94
N GLN A 112 24.59 10.51 -2.64
CA GLN A 112 25.49 11.48 -2.01
C GLN A 112 26.90 11.42 -2.60
N ASP A 113 27.42 10.23 -2.82
CA ASP A 113 28.73 10.02 -3.44
C ASP A 113 28.80 10.55 -4.88
N LYS A 114 27.70 10.43 -5.63
CA LYS A 114 27.59 10.97 -7.00
C LYS A 114 27.64 12.49 -7.07
N TYR A 115 26.96 13.16 -6.13
CA TYR A 115 26.77 14.63 -6.18
C TYR A 115 27.64 15.41 -5.19
N GLN A 116 28.32 14.75 -4.26
CA GLN A 116 29.29 15.34 -3.30
C GLN A 116 28.70 16.50 -2.45
N PHE A 117 27.41 16.44 -2.06
CA PHE A 117 26.81 17.42 -1.15
C PHE A 117 27.09 17.06 0.33
N HIS A 118 26.94 18.04 1.24
CA HIS A 118 27.41 17.92 2.64
C HIS A 118 26.34 17.54 3.67
N PHE A 119 25.04 17.55 3.32
CA PHE A 119 23.98 17.13 4.22
C PHE A 119 23.71 15.63 4.12
N ASP A 120 23.15 15.04 5.19
CA ASP A 120 22.80 13.62 5.20
C ASP A 120 21.45 13.40 4.51
N LEU A 121 21.50 12.93 3.24
CA LEU A 121 20.30 12.63 2.46
C LEU A 121 19.49 11.49 3.09
N ASN A 122 20.17 10.49 3.68
CA ASN A 122 19.50 9.35 4.31
C ASN A 122 18.71 9.79 5.55
N GLU A 123 19.30 10.67 6.37
CA GLU A 123 18.59 11.24 7.51
C GLU A 123 17.33 11.98 7.04
N ILE A 124 17.47 12.92 6.08
CA ILE A 124 16.37 13.74 5.58
C ILE A 124 15.26 12.85 4.98
N LEU A 125 15.60 11.94 4.07
CA LEU A 125 14.62 11.08 3.40
C LEU A 125 13.87 10.19 4.41
N SER A 126 14.59 9.63 5.39
CA SER A 126 13.98 8.78 6.43
C SER A 126 12.92 9.54 7.23
N TYR A 127 13.21 10.76 7.65
CA TYR A 127 12.25 11.59 8.39
C TYR A 127 11.08 12.04 7.53
N LEU A 128 11.32 12.40 6.27
CA LEU A 128 10.25 12.71 5.32
C LEU A 128 9.28 11.54 5.15
N VAL A 129 9.81 10.32 5.07
CA VAL A 129 9.01 9.09 4.91
C VAL A 129 8.24 8.75 6.18
N PHE A 130 8.88 8.77 7.35
CA PHE A 130 8.21 8.43 8.61
C PHE A 130 7.13 9.46 8.95
N ALA A 131 7.43 10.75 8.78
CA ALA A 131 6.45 11.80 9.01
C ALA A 131 5.30 11.75 8.00
N ARG A 132 5.54 11.35 6.74
CA ARG A 132 4.46 11.20 5.76
C ARG A 132 3.44 10.14 6.18
N ILE A 133 3.87 9.08 6.87
CA ILE A 133 2.99 8.04 7.38
C ILE A 133 2.32 8.48 8.68
N ILE A 134 3.09 9.02 9.65
CA ILE A 134 2.62 9.27 11.02
C ILE A 134 2.00 10.67 11.15
N TYR A 135 2.65 11.70 10.60
CA TYR A 135 2.26 13.11 10.71
C TYR A 135 2.21 13.80 9.35
N PRO A 136 1.33 13.34 8.44
CA PRO A 136 1.28 13.89 7.09
C PRO A 136 0.97 15.40 7.11
N SER A 137 1.87 16.20 6.53
CA SER A 137 1.80 17.66 6.56
C SER A 137 2.65 18.31 5.45
N SER A 138 2.69 19.66 5.43
CA SER A 138 3.61 20.42 4.56
C SER A 138 5.07 20.15 4.96
N LYS A 139 6.04 20.46 4.09
CA LYS A 139 7.46 20.25 4.38
C LYS A 139 7.93 21.02 5.61
N LEU A 140 7.51 22.28 5.75
CA LEU A 140 7.82 23.09 6.92
C LEU A 140 7.26 22.48 8.21
N GLU A 141 6.02 22.00 8.18
CA GLU A 141 5.40 21.38 9.35
C GLU A 141 5.98 20.00 9.62
N THR A 142 6.31 19.23 8.58
CA THR A 142 7.06 17.96 8.69
C THR A 142 8.34 18.14 9.47
N PHE A 143 9.15 19.17 9.14
CA PHE A 143 10.39 19.48 9.85
C PHE A 143 10.16 19.71 11.36
N LYS A 144 9.07 20.42 11.73
CA LYS A 144 8.70 20.63 13.13
C LYS A 144 8.20 19.32 13.79
N GLN A 145 7.37 18.56 13.09
CA GLN A 145 6.82 17.29 13.61
C GLN A 145 7.89 16.21 13.82
N CYS A 146 8.95 16.21 13.03
CA CYS A 146 10.09 15.30 13.22
C CYS A 146 10.78 15.50 14.57
N GLN A 147 10.66 16.67 15.20
CA GLN A 147 11.11 16.88 16.57
C GLN A 147 10.33 16.05 17.62
N ASN A 148 9.21 15.44 17.23
CA ASN A 148 8.46 14.53 18.11
C ASN A 148 9.07 13.13 18.18
N PHE A 149 9.94 12.75 17.27
CA PHE A 149 10.59 11.44 17.31
C PHE A 149 11.67 11.39 18.41
N ILE A 150 11.89 10.21 18.96
CA ILE A 150 12.88 10.05 20.06
C ILE A 150 14.32 10.32 19.59
N GLU A 151 14.64 10.04 18.33
CA GLU A 151 15.87 10.50 17.71
C GLU A 151 15.61 11.84 17.04
N GLN A 152 16.30 12.89 17.47
CA GLN A 152 16.12 14.26 16.96
C GLN A 152 16.80 14.44 15.61
N PRO A 153 16.15 15.10 14.62
CA PRO A 153 16.77 15.43 13.34
C PRO A 153 17.92 16.42 13.53
N LYS A 154 19.02 16.20 12.80
CA LYS A 154 20.22 17.03 12.86
C LYS A 154 20.38 17.98 11.67
N PHE A 155 19.56 17.76 10.61
CA PHE A 155 19.58 18.60 9.42
C PHE A 155 18.79 19.90 9.62
N LYS A 156 19.03 20.87 8.76
CA LYS A 156 18.32 22.16 8.75
C LYS A 156 17.20 22.15 7.70
N LEU A 157 16.19 22.99 7.89
CA LEU A 157 15.05 23.10 6.97
C LEU A 157 15.47 23.34 5.49
N HIS A 158 16.50 24.15 5.26
CA HIS A 158 16.96 24.42 3.90
C HIS A 158 17.60 23.20 3.24
N ASP A 159 18.19 22.27 4.01
CA ASP A 159 18.75 21.03 3.50
C ASP A 159 17.64 20.08 3.07
N GLU A 160 16.49 20.09 3.76
CA GLU A 160 15.30 19.35 3.35
C GLU A 160 14.86 19.75 1.93
N TYR A 161 14.76 21.06 1.65
CA TYR A 161 14.37 21.54 0.32
C TYR A 161 15.43 21.27 -0.76
N ARG A 162 16.71 21.20 -0.42
CA ARG A 162 17.78 20.79 -1.34
C ARG A 162 17.73 19.30 -1.64
N ALA A 163 17.49 18.48 -0.63
CA ALA A 163 17.38 17.05 -0.75
C ALA A 163 16.26 16.64 -1.74
N LEU A 164 15.15 17.40 -1.80
CA LEU A 164 14.07 17.13 -2.73
C LEU A 164 14.54 17.12 -4.19
N SER A 165 15.43 18.03 -4.58
CA SER A 165 15.95 18.06 -5.98
C SER A 165 16.72 16.79 -6.31
N TYR A 166 17.60 16.32 -5.43
CA TYR A 166 18.35 15.07 -5.64
C TYR A 166 17.46 13.82 -5.63
N ILE A 167 16.42 13.81 -4.80
CA ILE A 167 15.42 12.72 -4.81
C ILE A 167 14.71 12.67 -6.17
N ALA A 168 14.31 13.82 -6.71
CA ALA A 168 13.64 13.90 -8.00
C ALA A 168 14.53 13.44 -9.17
N GLU A 169 15.78 13.87 -9.18
CA GLU A 169 16.74 13.49 -10.23
C GLU A 169 17.09 11.99 -10.24
N ASN A 170 16.91 11.30 -9.11
CA ASN A 170 17.28 9.90 -8.96
C ASN A 170 16.06 8.97 -8.74
N MET A 171 14.85 9.38 -9.16
CA MET A 171 13.63 8.59 -8.95
C MET A 171 13.74 7.16 -9.50
N ASP A 172 14.18 6.99 -10.74
CA ASP A 172 14.31 5.68 -11.37
C ASP A 172 15.32 4.78 -10.62
N PHE A 173 16.47 5.34 -10.24
CA PHE A 173 17.48 4.66 -9.44
C PHE A 173 16.96 4.21 -8.07
N ILE A 174 16.21 5.08 -7.39
CA ILE A 174 15.61 4.76 -6.08
C ILE A 174 14.60 3.63 -6.23
N GLN A 175 13.71 3.69 -7.22
CA GLN A 175 12.66 2.68 -7.45
C GLN A 175 13.25 1.30 -7.79
N GLU A 176 14.22 1.25 -8.69
CA GLU A 176 14.92 0.03 -9.06
C GLU A 176 15.58 -0.64 -7.84
N ASN A 177 16.32 0.14 -7.05
CA ASN A 177 17.01 -0.40 -5.87
C ASN A 177 16.03 -0.80 -4.76
N LEU A 178 14.94 -0.06 -4.55
CA LEU A 178 13.88 -0.47 -3.62
C LEU A 178 13.28 -1.81 -4.01
N PHE A 179 12.96 -2.00 -5.29
CA PHE A 179 12.46 -3.28 -5.77
C PHE A 179 13.46 -4.41 -5.54
N ASN A 180 14.73 -4.22 -5.93
CA ASN A 180 15.76 -5.25 -5.78
C ASN A 180 16.02 -5.58 -4.30
N ASN A 181 16.09 -4.60 -3.43
CA ASN A 181 16.31 -4.80 -1.99
C ASN A 181 15.08 -5.45 -1.33
N SER A 182 13.87 -5.15 -1.78
CA SER A 182 12.66 -5.76 -1.23
C SER A 182 12.61 -7.29 -1.40
N LYS A 183 13.25 -7.83 -2.44
CA LYS A 183 13.35 -9.29 -2.65
C LYS A 183 14.09 -10.00 -1.51
N LYS A 184 14.94 -9.27 -0.76
CA LYS A 184 15.63 -9.78 0.43
C LYS A 184 14.72 -9.78 1.68
N VAL A 185 13.66 -8.98 1.67
CA VAL A 185 12.76 -8.76 2.81
C VAL A 185 11.51 -9.62 2.72
N ILE A 186 10.98 -9.79 1.51
CA ILE A 186 9.75 -10.53 1.22
C ILE A 186 9.82 -11.17 -0.17
N LYS A 187 9.19 -12.34 -0.33
CA LYS A 187 8.96 -12.92 -1.66
C LYS A 187 8.00 -12.03 -2.44
N ARG A 188 8.29 -11.77 -3.71
CA ARG A 188 7.49 -10.91 -4.59
C ARG A 188 6.94 -11.67 -5.78
N ASN A 189 5.67 -11.46 -6.09
CA ASN A 189 5.04 -11.99 -7.30
C ASN A 189 5.11 -10.94 -8.42
N SER A 190 6.23 -10.89 -9.12
CA SER A 190 6.42 -9.98 -10.26
C SER A 190 5.90 -10.50 -11.61
N ASN A 191 5.23 -11.67 -11.62
CA ASN A 191 4.60 -12.20 -12.84
C ASN A 191 3.29 -11.49 -13.18
N VAL A 192 2.64 -10.84 -12.22
CA VAL A 192 1.48 -10.00 -12.43
C VAL A 192 1.85 -8.58 -12.10
N ILE A 193 1.56 -7.66 -12.98
CA ILE A 193 1.73 -6.23 -12.75
C ILE A 193 0.40 -5.51 -12.96
N TYR A 194 0.01 -4.72 -11.96
CA TYR A 194 -1.15 -3.84 -12.03
C TYR A 194 -0.68 -2.44 -12.38
N TYR A 195 -1.40 -1.77 -13.27
CA TYR A 195 -1.18 -0.37 -13.57
C TYR A 195 -2.48 0.40 -13.53
N ASP A 196 -2.46 1.53 -12.86
CA ASP A 196 -3.55 2.50 -12.87
C ASP A 196 -2.99 3.91 -12.68
N CYS A 197 -3.79 4.91 -13.04
CA CYS A 197 -3.45 6.31 -12.95
C CYS A 197 -4.40 7.04 -12.01
N THR A 198 -3.87 8.07 -11.37
CA THR A 198 -4.67 9.05 -10.64
C THR A 198 -4.14 10.45 -10.89
N ASN A 199 -4.82 11.46 -10.36
CA ASN A 199 -4.33 12.82 -10.38
C ASN A 199 -4.55 13.52 -9.05
N TYR A 200 -3.76 14.59 -8.84
CA TYR A 200 -3.78 15.42 -7.65
C TYR A 200 -3.94 16.87 -8.08
N PHE A 201 -4.92 17.56 -7.52
CA PHE A 201 -5.14 18.98 -7.78
C PHE A 201 -4.24 19.86 -6.93
N PHE A 202 -3.97 21.06 -7.43
CA PHE A 202 -3.21 22.09 -6.75
C PHE A 202 -4.09 23.32 -6.55
N GLU A 203 -4.04 23.92 -5.37
CA GLU A 203 -4.81 25.11 -5.03
C GLU A 203 -4.13 26.36 -5.62
N ILE A 204 -4.07 26.42 -6.95
CA ILE A 204 -3.53 27.50 -7.74
C ILE A 204 -4.47 27.84 -8.89
N ASP A 205 -4.41 29.08 -9.38
CA ASP A 205 -5.23 29.55 -10.50
C ASP A 205 -4.52 29.46 -11.86
N ASN A 206 -3.18 29.48 -11.88
CA ASN A 206 -2.40 29.44 -13.11
C ASN A 206 -1.70 28.10 -13.27
N GLU A 207 -1.70 27.58 -14.49
CA GLU A 207 -0.93 26.39 -14.85
C GLU A 207 0.56 26.73 -15.09
N ASP A 208 1.40 25.72 -14.97
CA ASP A 208 2.82 25.75 -15.33
C ASP A 208 3.21 24.50 -16.15
N ASP A 209 4.50 24.16 -16.20
CA ASP A 209 4.99 23.06 -17.04
C ASP A 209 4.40 21.70 -16.67
N ILE A 210 4.22 21.39 -15.39
CA ILE A 210 3.72 20.11 -14.89
C ILE A 210 2.28 20.18 -14.37
N ARG A 211 1.90 21.32 -13.73
CA ARG A 211 0.55 21.53 -13.21
C ARG A 211 -0.33 22.10 -14.33
N LYS A 212 -1.10 21.25 -14.98
CA LYS A 212 -1.93 21.58 -16.16
C LYS A 212 -3.40 21.39 -15.86
N TYR A 213 -4.25 22.18 -16.52
CA TYR A 213 -5.68 21.91 -16.52
C TYR A 213 -5.96 20.61 -17.26
N GLY A 214 -6.77 19.74 -16.67
CA GLY A 214 -7.11 18.43 -17.21
C GLY A 214 -8.37 17.86 -16.56
N ILE A 215 -8.67 16.61 -16.85
CA ILE A 215 -9.83 15.92 -16.30
C ILE A 215 -9.51 15.51 -14.85
N SER A 216 -9.95 16.32 -13.89
CA SER A 216 -9.79 16.02 -12.47
C SER A 216 -10.66 14.83 -12.05
N LYS A 217 -10.05 13.76 -11.53
CA LYS A 217 -10.79 12.61 -10.95
C LYS A 217 -11.59 13.00 -9.69
N GLU A 218 -11.34 14.18 -9.14
CA GLU A 218 -12.03 14.74 -7.96
C GLU A 218 -12.97 15.90 -8.31
N HIS A 219 -13.16 16.15 -9.62
CA HIS A 219 -14.03 17.21 -10.13
C HIS A 219 -13.67 18.62 -9.63
N LYS A 220 -12.39 18.86 -9.35
CA LYS A 220 -11.87 20.18 -9.00
C LYS A 220 -11.53 20.98 -10.26
N PRO A 221 -11.77 22.30 -10.29
CA PRO A 221 -11.47 23.15 -11.45
C PRO A 221 -9.99 23.53 -11.57
N ASN A 222 -9.18 23.17 -10.60
CA ASN A 222 -7.79 23.58 -10.45
C ASN A 222 -6.85 22.77 -11.37
N PRO A 223 -5.66 23.28 -11.67
CA PRO A 223 -4.59 22.52 -12.33
C PRO A 223 -4.26 21.24 -11.56
N ILE A 224 -3.95 20.18 -12.28
CA ILE A 224 -3.64 18.86 -11.76
C ILE A 224 -2.27 18.37 -12.21
N VAL A 225 -1.75 17.38 -11.50
CA VAL A 225 -0.59 16.57 -11.87
C VAL A 225 -1.04 15.11 -11.91
N GLY A 226 -0.68 14.39 -12.97
CA GLY A 226 -0.97 12.97 -13.11
C GLY A 226 0.08 12.10 -12.43
N MET A 227 -0.35 10.96 -11.92
CA MET A 227 0.52 9.93 -11.36
C MET A 227 0.06 8.55 -11.84
N GLY A 228 0.95 7.83 -12.49
CA GLY A 228 0.81 6.39 -12.75
C GLY A 228 1.51 5.59 -11.67
N LEU A 229 0.93 4.47 -11.27
CA LEU A 229 1.47 3.57 -10.27
C LEU A 229 1.49 2.14 -10.82
N PHE A 230 2.62 1.48 -10.74
CA PHE A 230 2.75 0.04 -10.96
C PHE A 230 2.86 -0.69 -9.63
N MET A 231 2.14 -1.81 -9.52
CA MET A 231 2.21 -2.72 -8.37
C MET A 231 2.38 -4.15 -8.84
N ASP A 232 2.99 -5.00 -8.04
CA ASP A 232 3.11 -6.42 -8.33
C ASP A 232 1.86 -7.23 -7.91
N GLY A 233 1.87 -8.53 -8.23
CA GLY A 233 0.78 -9.44 -7.92
C GLY A 233 0.46 -9.62 -6.43
N ASP A 234 1.38 -9.21 -5.55
CA ASP A 234 1.19 -9.23 -4.10
C ASP A 234 0.72 -7.87 -3.55
N GLY A 235 0.46 -6.88 -4.40
CA GLY A 235 0.02 -5.56 -3.99
C GLY A 235 1.14 -4.70 -3.38
N LEU A 236 2.39 -4.94 -3.76
CA LEU A 236 3.54 -4.11 -3.37
C LEU A 236 3.92 -3.16 -4.52
N PRO A 237 4.22 -1.88 -4.23
CA PRO A 237 4.62 -0.94 -5.27
C PRO A 237 5.86 -1.40 -6.04
N LEU A 238 5.88 -1.17 -7.36
CA LEU A 238 7.01 -1.41 -8.25
C LEU A 238 7.63 -0.10 -8.69
N SER A 239 6.85 0.73 -9.34
CA SER A 239 7.28 1.99 -9.94
C SER A 239 6.14 3.00 -9.92
N CYS A 240 6.50 4.27 -9.99
CA CYS A 240 5.57 5.35 -10.24
C CYS A 240 6.17 6.38 -11.21
N ASN A 241 5.33 7.00 -12.00
CA ASN A 241 5.69 8.11 -12.86
C ASN A 241 4.78 9.31 -12.59
N ILE A 242 5.34 10.51 -12.73
CA ILE A 242 4.66 11.78 -12.53
C ILE A 242 4.69 12.55 -13.85
N TYR A 243 3.53 12.99 -14.31
CA TYR A 243 3.38 13.59 -15.62
C TYR A 243 2.42 14.80 -15.59
N PRO A 244 2.48 15.70 -16.61
CA PRO A 244 1.59 16.86 -16.71
C PRO A 244 0.12 16.47 -16.71
N GLY A 245 -0.70 17.27 -16.02
CA GLY A 245 -2.12 16.97 -15.79
C GLY A 245 -3.00 16.86 -17.03
N ASN A 246 -2.57 17.40 -18.18
CA ASN A 246 -3.26 17.30 -19.46
C ASN A 246 -2.78 16.13 -20.35
N MET A 247 -1.82 15.33 -19.87
CA MET A 247 -1.31 14.17 -20.62
C MET A 247 -2.34 13.04 -20.64
N ASN A 248 -2.47 12.36 -21.79
CA ASN A 248 -3.31 11.17 -21.90
C ASN A 248 -2.66 10.00 -21.12
N GLU A 249 -3.38 9.45 -20.14
CA GLU A 249 -2.93 8.35 -19.29
C GLU A 249 -2.48 7.11 -20.06
N GLN A 250 -3.09 6.79 -21.23
CA GLN A 250 -2.69 5.66 -22.06
C GLN A 250 -1.27 5.77 -22.61
N LYS A 251 -0.78 7.00 -22.83
CA LYS A 251 0.58 7.24 -23.35
C LYS A 251 1.67 7.02 -22.30
N THR A 252 1.32 6.95 -21.01
CA THR A 252 2.28 6.80 -19.92
C THR A 252 2.64 5.34 -19.65
N LEU A 253 1.78 4.37 -20.01
CA LEU A 253 1.93 2.97 -19.67
C LEU A 253 3.14 2.32 -20.37
N ILE A 254 3.18 2.34 -21.70
CA ILE A 254 4.21 1.62 -22.47
C ILE A 254 5.64 2.08 -22.14
N PRO A 255 5.95 3.38 -22.06
CA PRO A 255 7.28 3.82 -21.66
C PRO A 255 7.70 3.34 -20.26
N GLU A 256 6.77 3.37 -19.31
CA GLU A 256 7.06 2.98 -17.94
C GLU A 256 7.16 1.46 -17.78
N GLU A 257 6.29 0.69 -18.43
CA GLU A 257 6.39 -0.77 -18.49
C GLU A 257 7.74 -1.21 -19.10
N THR A 258 8.18 -0.52 -20.15
CA THR A 258 9.49 -0.76 -20.79
C THR A 258 10.64 -0.53 -19.80
N LYS A 259 10.59 0.54 -19.02
CA LYS A 259 11.59 0.80 -17.97
C LYS A 259 11.61 -0.30 -16.91
N ILE A 260 10.43 -0.73 -16.44
CA ILE A 260 10.32 -1.79 -15.44
C ILE A 260 10.95 -3.08 -15.96
N VAL A 261 10.61 -3.49 -17.17
CA VAL A 261 11.16 -4.71 -17.78
C VAL A 261 12.68 -4.63 -17.90
N ASN A 262 13.22 -3.51 -18.38
CA ASN A 262 14.66 -3.37 -18.63
C ASN A 262 15.47 -3.21 -17.35
N ASN A 263 15.00 -2.39 -16.41
CA ASN A 263 15.80 -2.00 -15.24
C ASN A 263 15.63 -2.95 -14.06
N PHE A 264 14.43 -3.51 -13.86
CA PHE A 264 14.14 -4.31 -12.65
C PHE A 264 14.52 -5.79 -12.79
N LYS A 265 15.04 -6.19 -13.95
CA LYS A 265 15.45 -7.59 -14.24
C LYS A 265 14.33 -8.58 -13.93
N ILE A 266 13.13 -8.25 -14.41
CA ILE A 266 11.97 -9.15 -14.35
C ILE A 266 11.96 -9.98 -15.63
N ASP A 267 11.63 -11.28 -15.52
CA ASP A 267 11.45 -12.15 -16.68
C ASP A 267 10.23 -11.66 -17.49
N SER A 268 10.52 -10.94 -18.57
CA SER A 268 9.49 -10.29 -19.40
C SER A 268 8.48 -11.27 -19.99
N THR A 269 8.88 -12.51 -20.25
CA THR A 269 8.00 -13.53 -20.87
C THR A 269 6.92 -14.06 -19.93
N LYS A 270 7.00 -13.76 -18.63
CA LYS A 270 6.05 -14.19 -17.61
C LYS A 270 5.14 -13.08 -17.11
N ILE A 271 5.32 -11.85 -17.62
CA ILE A 271 4.54 -10.71 -17.17
C ILE A 271 3.11 -10.78 -17.71
N ILE A 272 2.16 -10.56 -16.82
CA ILE A 272 0.75 -10.35 -17.11
C ILE A 272 0.38 -8.95 -16.65
N LEU A 273 0.07 -8.07 -17.61
CA LEU A 273 -0.40 -6.73 -17.34
C LEU A 273 -1.89 -6.73 -17.01
N CYS A 274 -2.29 -6.16 -15.87
CA CYS A 274 -3.69 -5.97 -15.51
C CYS A 274 -4.02 -4.48 -15.36
N THR A 275 -4.98 -3.98 -16.14
CA THR A 275 -5.40 -2.57 -16.13
C THR A 275 -6.93 -2.43 -16.25
N ASP A 276 -7.40 -1.20 -16.05
CA ASP A 276 -8.80 -0.84 -16.22
C ASP A 276 -9.18 -0.58 -17.70
N ALA A 277 -10.48 -0.34 -17.93
CA ALA A 277 -11.03 -0.06 -19.26
C ALA A 277 -10.56 1.29 -19.86
N GLY A 278 -10.13 2.23 -19.03
CA GLY A 278 -9.57 3.52 -19.45
C GLY A 278 -8.22 3.39 -20.14
N LEU A 279 -7.49 2.32 -19.82
CA LEU A 279 -6.17 1.99 -20.36
C LEU A 279 -6.20 0.87 -21.40
N ALA A 280 -7.38 0.49 -21.90
CA ALA A 280 -7.63 -0.63 -22.82
C ALA A 280 -7.39 -0.26 -24.30
N SER A 281 -6.23 0.31 -24.65
CA SER A 281 -5.94 0.57 -26.08
C SER A 281 -5.40 -0.67 -26.80
N ASP A 282 -5.72 -0.78 -28.11
CA ASP A 282 -5.18 -1.87 -28.94
C ASP A 282 -3.66 -1.80 -29.07
N GLU A 283 -3.08 -0.60 -28.94
CA GLU A 283 -1.63 -0.39 -28.94
C GLU A 283 -0.97 -1.06 -27.74
N ILE A 284 -1.53 -0.91 -26.53
CA ILE A 284 -1.05 -1.55 -25.30
C ILE A 284 -1.16 -3.08 -25.41
N LYS A 285 -2.27 -3.59 -25.96
CA LYS A 285 -2.46 -5.02 -26.19
C LYS A 285 -1.43 -5.58 -27.15
N LYS A 286 -1.22 -4.92 -28.31
CA LYS A 286 -0.22 -5.31 -29.31
C LYS A 286 1.20 -5.28 -28.76
N PHE A 287 1.53 -4.28 -27.96
CA PHE A 287 2.83 -4.16 -27.31
C PHE A 287 3.12 -5.37 -26.42
N ASN A 288 2.15 -5.79 -25.59
CA ASN A 288 2.31 -6.94 -24.73
C ASN A 288 2.38 -8.26 -25.53
N ILE A 289 1.53 -8.47 -26.53
CA ILE A 289 1.55 -9.68 -27.36
C ILE A 289 2.88 -9.83 -28.11
N LYS A 290 3.42 -8.73 -28.66
CA LYS A 290 4.69 -8.74 -29.41
C LYS A 290 5.84 -9.32 -28.59
N ASP A 291 5.86 -9.06 -27.31
CA ASP A 291 6.91 -9.52 -26.40
C ASP A 291 6.53 -10.81 -25.64
N ASN A 292 5.53 -11.55 -26.14
CA ASN A 292 4.98 -12.77 -25.54
C ASN A 292 4.46 -12.57 -24.09
N ARG A 293 4.02 -11.36 -23.75
CA ARG A 293 3.43 -11.05 -22.45
C ARG A 293 1.92 -11.27 -22.46
N GLY A 294 1.38 -11.55 -21.26
CA GLY A 294 -0.05 -11.64 -21.05
C GLY A 294 -0.67 -10.29 -20.72
N PHE A 295 -1.97 -10.17 -20.97
CA PHE A 295 -2.77 -9.06 -20.44
C PHE A 295 -4.12 -9.54 -19.94
N VAL A 296 -4.66 -8.84 -18.95
CA VAL A 296 -6.02 -8.96 -18.45
C VAL A 296 -6.56 -7.54 -18.27
N ILE A 297 -7.46 -7.12 -19.15
CA ILE A 297 -7.90 -5.72 -19.22
C ILE A 297 -9.42 -5.67 -19.11
N THR A 298 -9.93 -4.82 -18.22
CA THR A 298 -11.38 -4.58 -18.10
C THR A 298 -11.95 -4.03 -19.41
N GLN A 299 -13.12 -4.51 -19.81
CA GLN A 299 -13.83 -4.08 -21.00
C GLN A 299 -15.13 -3.36 -20.66
N SER A 300 -15.39 -2.21 -21.30
CA SER A 300 -16.64 -1.49 -21.12
C SER A 300 -17.82 -2.27 -21.69
N LEU A 301 -18.83 -2.56 -20.88
CA LEU A 301 -20.05 -3.29 -21.28
C LEU A 301 -20.83 -2.59 -22.39
N LYS A 302 -20.90 -1.24 -22.34
CA LYS A 302 -21.61 -0.41 -23.35
C LYS A 302 -21.05 -0.52 -24.78
N LYS A 303 -19.87 -1.09 -24.93
CA LYS A 303 -19.22 -1.32 -26.24
C LYS A 303 -19.41 -2.75 -26.76
N LEU A 304 -20.09 -3.59 -26.00
CA LEU A 304 -20.32 -4.99 -26.32
C LEU A 304 -21.64 -5.18 -27.05
N LYS A 305 -21.75 -6.25 -27.82
CA LYS A 305 -22.98 -6.62 -28.50
C LYS A 305 -23.99 -7.21 -27.51
N ASP A 306 -25.27 -6.92 -27.70
CA ASP A 306 -26.36 -7.39 -26.87
C ASP A 306 -26.42 -8.94 -26.77
N GLU A 307 -26.03 -9.65 -27.84
CA GLU A 307 -25.99 -11.12 -27.89
C GLU A 307 -25.08 -11.74 -26.80
N TYR A 308 -24.09 -11.01 -26.31
CA TYR A 308 -23.17 -11.49 -25.27
C TYR A 308 -23.81 -11.57 -23.89
N PHE A 309 -24.92 -10.87 -23.70
CA PHE A 309 -25.68 -10.83 -22.44
C PHE A 309 -26.84 -11.85 -22.41
N ASN A 310 -26.99 -12.70 -23.45
CA ASN A 310 -28.00 -13.75 -23.47
C ASN A 310 -27.95 -14.59 -22.20
N LYS A 311 -29.11 -14.95 -21.66
CA LYS A 311 -29.25 -15.65 -20.36
C LYS A 311 -28.81 -17.11 -20.37
N SER A 312 -28.66 -17.75 -21.53
CA SER A 312 -28.21 -19.15 -21.69
C SER A 312 -26.71 -19.25 -21.98
N GLY A 313 -26.11 -20.41 -21.77
CA GLY A 313 -24.72 -20.71 -22.12
C GLY A 313 -23.68 -20.29 -21.09
N TRP A 314 -24.06 -20.11 -19.83
CA TRP A 314 -23.16 -19.72 -18.75
C TRP A 314 -22.46 -20.90 -18.12
N ARG A 315 -21.25 -20.70 -17.60
CA ARG A 315 -20.43 -21.69 -16.88
C ARG A 315 -19.99 -21.14 -15.54
N ILE A 316 -19.57 -22.05 -14.66
CA ILE A 316 -18.96 -21.74 -13.35
C ILE A 316 -17.54 -22.30 -13.35
N ALA A 317 -16.57 -21.59 -12.79
CA ALA A 317 -15.16 -21.98 -12.82
C ALA A 317 -14.90 -23.37 -12.19
N ASN A 318 -15.63 -23.72 -11.14
CA ASN A 318 -15.49 -25.01 -10.44
C ASN A 318 -16.42 -26.11 -11.00
N ASP A 319 -17.21 -25.81 -12.04
CA ASP A 319 -18.12 -26.75 -12.67
C ASP A 319 -18.13 -26.55 -14.19
N LEU A 320 -17.11 -27.09 -14.84
CA LEU A 320 -16.91 -26.96 -16.27
C LEU A 320 -17.84 -27.84 -17.12
N ARG A 321 -18.54 -28.82 -16.51
CA ARG A 321 -19.39 -29.78 -17.22
C ARG A 321 -20.78 -29.24 -17.47
N ASN A 322 -21.31 -28.44 -16.56
CA ASN A 322 -22.66 -27.93 -16.62
C ASN A 322 -22.73 -26.57 -17.35
N ILE A 323 -23.80 -26.41 -18.08
CA ILE A 323 -24.16 -25.15 -18.76
C ILE A 323 -25.41 -24.61 -18.07
N TYR A 324 -25.36 -23.38 -17.65
CA TYR A 324 -26.40 -22.73 -16.87
C TYR A 324 -27.20 -21.74 -17.71
N ASN A 325 -28.47 -21.60 -17.36
CA ASN A 325 -29.36 -20.55 -17.87
C ASN A 325 -29.78 -19.66 -16.71
N LEU A 326 -29.45 -18.36 -16.82
CA LEU A 326 -29.71 -17.40 -15.75
C LEU A 326 -31.21 -17.14 -15.53
N ASP A 327 -32.05 -17.24 -16.58
CA ASP A 327 -33.51 -17.07 -16.43
C ASP A 327 -34.12 -18.19 -15.58
N ILE A 328 -33.64 -19.42 -15.74
CA ILE A 328 -34.11 -20.55 -14.92
C ILE A 328 -33.72 -20.32 -13.45
N ILE A 329 -32.48 -19.84 -13.22
CA ILE A 329 -32.00 -19.59 -11.86
C ILE A 329 -32.71 -18.38 -11.24
N GLU A 330 -32.96 -17.32 -12.02
CA GLU A 330 -33.61 -16.10 -11.53
C GLU A 330 -35.06 -16.33 -11.13
N ASN A 331 -35.78 -17.25 -11.80
CA ASN A 331 -37.18 -17.56 -11.56
C ASN A 331 -37.39 -18.67 -10.51
N ASP A 332 -36.32 -19.27 -9.97
CA ASP A 332 -36.39 -20.29 -8.94
C ASP A 332 -35.67 -19.78 -7.67
N GLU A 333 -36.41 -19.52 -6.61
CA GLU A 333 -35.87 -18.92 -5.38
C GLU A 333 -34.78 -19.78 -4.72
N GLU A 334 -34.93 -21.14 -4.72
CA GLU A 334 -33.92 -22.02 -4.13
C GLU A 334 -32.63 -22.04 -4.95
N LEU A 335 -32.74 -22.06 -6.29
CA LEU A 335 -31.57 -21.97 -7.17
C LEU A 335 -30.92 -20.59 -7.08
N LYS A 336 -31.69 -19.51 -6.99
CA LYS A 336 -31.19 -18.16 -6.86
C LYS A 336 -30.42 -17.99 -5.54
N GLU A 337 -30.95 -18.47 -4.43
CA GLU A 337 -30.25 -18.46 -3.14
C GLU A 337 -28.96 -19.28 -3.18
N LYS A 338 -29.02 -20.49 -3.73
CA LYS A 338 -27.85 -21.37 -3.91
C LYS A 338 -26.73 -20.75 -4.70
N TYR A 339 -27.05 -20.03 -5.77
CA TYR A 339 -26.08 -19.43 -6.70
C TYR A 339 -25.91 -17.93 -6.53
N TYR A 340 -26.41 -17.33 -5.47
CA TYR A 340 -26.45 -15.88 -5.26
C TYR A 340 -25.07 -15.21 -5.35
N ASP A 341 -24.06 -15.80 -4.73
CA ASP A 341 -22.66 -15.33 -4.73
C ASP A 341 -21.80 -15.94 -5.83
N THR A 342 -22.39 -16.77 -6.69
CA THR A 342 -21.65 -17.48 -7.73
C THR A 342 -21.31 -16.57 -8.89
N LEU A 343 -20.06 -16.65 -9.35
CA LEU A 343 -19.60 -15.94 -10.55
C LEU A 343 -19.78 -16.85 -11.77
N PHE A 344 -20.76 -16.52 -12.60
CA PHE A 344 -20.96 -17.13 -13.91
C PHE A 344 -20.09 -16.45 -14.95
N TYR A 345 -19.65 -17.19 -15.98
CA TYR A 345 -18.86 -16.63 -17.06
C TYR A 345 -19.16 -17.24 -18.43
N LYS A 346 -18.83 -16.47 -19.47
CA LYS A 346 -18.75 -16.91 -20.88
C LYS A 346 -17.42 -16.48 -21.45
N ILE A 347 -16.83 -17.30 -22.31
CA ILE A 347 -15.65 -16.96 -23.10
C ILE A 347 -16.09 -16.83 -24.55
N ILE A 348 -15.72 -15.72 -25.17
CA ILE A 348 -16.07 -15.38 -26.57
C ILE A 348 -14.77 -14.99 -27.26
N GLU A 349 -14.34 -15.78 -28.24
CA GLU A 349 -13.21 -15.42 -29.06
C GLU A 349 -13.53 -14.16 -29.86
N THR A 350 -12.68 -13.18 -29.80
CA THR A 350 -12.83 -11.91 -30.50
C THR A 350 -11.53 -11.48 -31.15
N GLU A 351 -11.65 -10.75 -32.24
CA GLU A 351 -10.51 -10.11 -32.88
C GLU A 351 -10.83 -8.64 -33.13
N THR A 352 -9.95 -7.77 -32.61
CA THR A 352 -10.07 -6.32 -32.76
C THR A 352 -8.79 -5.76 -33.33
N LYS A 353 -8.83 -5.13 -34.55
CA LYS A 353 -7.66 -4.52 -35.20
C LYS A 353 -6.41 -5.42 -35.20
N SER A 354 -6.58 -6.70 -35.51
CA SER A 354 -5.53 -7.73 -35.57
C SER A 354 -4.99 -8.14 -34.19
N VAL A 355 -5.76 -7.94 -33.11
CA VAL A 355 -5.51 -8.51 -31.78
C VAL A 355 -6.50 -9.64 -31.55
N LYS A 356 -6.02 -10.89 -31.59
CA LYS A 356 -6.79 -12.06 -31.17
C LYS A 356 -6.80 -12.12 -29.64
N GLN A 357 -7.98 -12.22 -29.06
CA GLN A 357 -8.18 -12.20 -27.62
C GLN A 357 -9.48 -12.88 -27.23
N ASP A 358 -9.55 -13.35 -26.01
CA ASP A 358 -10.78 -13.81 -25.40
C ASP A 358 -11.48 -12.64 -24.70
N LEU A 359 -12.76 -12.47 -24.99
CA LEU A 359 -13.67 -11.64 -24.22
C LEU A 359 -14.34 -12.54 -23.18
N ILE A 360 -14.11 -12.29 -21.92
CA ILE A 360 -14.75 -13.00 -20.82
C ILE A 360 -15.82 -12.07 -20.24
N VAL A 361 -17.08 -12.48 -20.39
CA VAL A 361 -18.22 -11.80 -19.77
C VAL A 361 -18.60 -12.57 -18.52
N THR A 362 -18.79 -11.88 -17.41
CA THR A 362 -19.20 -12.46 -16.14
C THR A 362 -20.52 -11.91 -15.66
N PHE A 363 -21.24 -12.70 -14.84
CA PHE A 363 -22.48 -12.31 -14.19
C PHE A 363 -22.53 -12.84 -12.76
N CYS A 364 -23.13 -12.08 -11.83
CA CYS A 364 -23.37 -12.49 -10.45
C CYS A 364 -24.65 -11.85 -9.93
N PHE A 365 -25.56 -12.66 -9.31
CA PHE A 365 -26.83 -12.16 -8.79
C PHE A 365 -26.65 -11.15 -7.65
N ARG A 366 -25.67 -11.32 -6.76
CA ARG A 366 -25.36 -10.34 -5.72
C ARG A 366 -25.01 -8.98 -6.30
N TYR A 367 -24.21 -8.95 -7.36
CA TYR A 367 -23.86 -7.67 -8.04
C TYR A 367 -25.03 -7.11 -8.83
N TYR A 368 -25.90 -7.95 -9.38
CA TYR A 368 -27.15 -7.52 -10.00
C TYR A 368 -28.04 -6.76 -9.02
N ASP A 369 -28.31 -7.35 -7.85
CA ASP A 369 -29.13 -6.70 -6.81
C ASP A 369 -28.45 -5.45 -6.24
N TYR A 370 -27.13 -5.47 -6.07
CA TYR A 370 -26.36 -4.30 -5.63
C TYR A 370 -26.47 -3.12 -6.62
N ASN A 371 -26.28 -3.36 -7.92
CA ASN A 371 -26.41 -2.33 -8.95
C ASN A 371 -27.83 -1.78 -9.01
N ARG A 372 -28.83 -2.66 -8.93
CA ARG A 372 -30.25 -2.31 -8.90
C ARG A 372 -30.59 -1.41 -7.72
N ASN A 373 -30.10 -1.76 -6.52
CA ASN A 373 -30.32 -0.97 -5.32
C ASN A 373 -29.69 0.43 -5.41
N ILE A 374 -28.46 0.52 -5.92
CA ILE A 374 -27.81 1.83 -6.17
C ILE A 374 -28.66 2.67 -7.12
N ARG A 375 -29.11 2.08 -8.24
CA ARG A 375 -29.93 2.81 -9.22
C ARG A 375 -31.26 3.23 -8.64
N ASN A 376 -31.96 2.38 -7.91
CA ASN A 376 -33.21 2.72 -7.24
C ASN A 376 -33.04 3.93 -6.31
N ASN A 377 -31.96 3.95 -5.51
CA ASN A 377 -31.64 5.11 -4.66
C ASN A 377 -31.37 6.39 -5.48
N GLN A 378 -30.79 6.27 -6.67
CA GLN A 378 -30.57 7.41 -7.57
C GLN A 378 -31.90 7.89 -8.20
N ILE A 379 -32.78 6.97 -8.58
CA ILE A 379 -34.12 7.28 -9.09
C ILE A 379 -34.93 8.02 -8.04
N GLU A 380 -34.95 7.56 -6.79
CA GLU A 380 -35.64 8.22 -5.69
C GLU A 380 -35.11 9.64 -5.43
N ARG A 381 -33.79 9.83 -5.48
CA ARG A 381 -33.18 11.18 -5.37
C ARG A 381 -33.57 12.06 -6.55
N ALA A 382 -33.65 11.51 -7.77
CA ALA A 382 -34.07 12.25 -8.96
C ALA A 382 -35.54 12.67 -8.86
N LYS A 383 -36.45 11.78 -8.44
CA LYS A 383 -37.86 12.08 -8.20
C LYS A 383 -38.02 13.21 -7.16
N LYS A 384 -37.36 13.09 -6.02
CA LYS A 384 -37.38 14.10 -4.96
C LYS A 384 -36.86 15.45 -5.43
N SER A 385 -35.82 15.47 -6.28
CA SER A 385 -35.27 16.72 -6.85
C SER A 385 -36.24 17.39 -7.81
N ILE A 386 -37.03 16.62 -8.56
CA ILE A 386 -38.10 17.12 -9.46
C ILE A 386 -39.25 17.67 -8.61
N GLU A 387 -39.74 16.94 -7.61
CA GLU A 387 -40.84 17.33 -6.74
C GLU A 387 -40.55 18.64 -5.97
N THR A 388 -39.31 18.82 -5.52
CA THR A 388 -38.87 20.03 -4.81
C THR A 388 -38.46 21.17 -5.74
N ASN A 389 -38.59 20.99 -7.06
CA ASN A 389 -38.12 21.91 -8.10
C ASN A 389 -36.67 22.40 -7.94
N ASN A 390 -35.82 21.54 -7.36
CA ASN A 390 -34.42 21.83 -7.06
C ASN A 390 -33.49 21.04 -8.02
N VAL A 391 -33.72 21.20 -9.34
CA VAL A 391 -32.91 20.53 -10.35
C VAL A 391 -31.78 21.45 -10.76
N THR A 392 -30.59 21.15 -10.28
CA THR A 392 -29.36 21.85 -10.71
C THR A 392 -28.77 21.23 -11.97
N ARG A 393 -27.76 21.88 -12.57
CA ARG A 393 -27.13 21.46 -13.82
C ARG A 393 -26.67 19.99 -13.78
N LYS A 394 -26.91 19.23 -14.88
CA LYS A 394 -26.49 17.82 -15.02
C LYS A 394 -24.97 17.67 -14.83
N GLY A 395 -24.55 16.71 -14.01
CA GLY A 395 -23.18 16.20 -14.01
C GLY A 395 -23.01 15.10 -15.06
N LYS A 396 -21.79 14.95 -15.57
CA LYS A 396 -21.44 13.87 -16.52
C LYS A 396 -21.09 12.54 -15.82
N ASN A 397 -21.13 12.48 -14.49
CA ASN A 397 -20.72 11.32 -13.72
C ASN A 397 -21.83 10.26 -13.66
N GLN A 398 -21.51 8.99 -13.82
CA GLN A 398 -22.44 7.86 -13.67
C GLN A 398 -23.08 7.78 -12.27
N ASN A 399 -22.42 8.32 -11.26
CA ASN A 399 -22.93 8.37 -9.89
C ASN A 399 -23.88 9.57 -9.63
N ASP A 400 -24.01 10.50 -10.59
CA ASP A 400 -24.86 11.66 -10.47
C ASP A 400 -26.29 11.32 -10.88
N TYR A 401 -27.22 11.26 -9.92
CA TYR A 401 -28.64 10.97 -10.16
C TYR A 401 -29.29 11.95 -11.14
N ARG A 402 -28.76 13.19 -11.30
CA ARG A 402 -29.29 14.20 -12.20
C ARG A 402 -29.20 13.81 -13.67
N ARG A 403 -28.35 12.82 -14.04
CA ARG A 403 -28.33 12.25 -15.40
C ARG A 403 -29.65 11.57 -15.77
N LEU A 404 -30.39 11.07 -14.75
CA LEU A 404 -31.68 10.41 -14.91
C LEU A 404 -32.84 11.38 -15.09
N ILE A 405 -32.57 12.70 -15.13
CA ILE A 405 -33.58 13.74 -15.29
C ILE A 405 -33.50 14.32 -16.70
N ASN A 406 -34.60 14.27 -17.45
CA ASN A 406 -34.77 14.99 -18.70
C ASN A 406 -35.35 16.37 -18.40
N SER A 407 -34.82 17.41 -19.04
CA SER A 407 -35.39 18.74 -19.03
C SER A 407 -35.99 19.02 -20.40
N ILE A 408 -37.27 19.31 -20.45
CA ILE A 408 -37.99 19.73 -21.63
C ILE A 408 -38.20 21.23 -21.51
N SER A 409 -37.66 21.97 -22.49
CA SER A 409 -37.97 23.42 -22.64
C SER A 409 -38.76 23.54 -23.93
N SER A 410 -40.02 23.85 -23.86
CA SER A 410 -40.84 24.06 -25.06
C SER A 410 -41.60 25.38 -24.92
N THR A 411 -41.56 26.14 -25.99
CA THR A 411 -42.51 27.21 -26.26
C THR A 411 -43.20 26.89 -27.54
N ASP A 412 -44.48 27.21 -27.64
CA ASP A 412 -45.28 26.99 -28.85
C ASP A 412 -44.77 27.81 -30.04
N ASN A 413 -43.91 28.81 -29.83
CA ASN A 413 -43.42 29.75 -30.84
C ASN A 413 -41.87 29.74 -31.00
N GLY A 414 -41.12 28.78 -30.43
CA GLY A 414 -39.66 28.67 -30.64
C GLY A 414 -38.81 29.69 -29.84
N GLU A 415 -39.41 30.46 -28.94
CA GLU A 415 -38.70 31.36 -28.01
C GLU A 415 -38.13 30.60 -26.80
N ILE A 416 -37.18 31.21 -26.07
CA ILE A 416 -36.58 30.61 -24.86
C ILE A 416 -37.65 30.44 -23.81
N ALA A 417 -37.98 29.21 -23.44
CA ALA A 417 -39.01 28.92 -22.44
C ALA A 417 -38.59 29.37 -21.02
N GLU A 418 -39.43 30.19 -20.40
CA GLU A 418 -39.28 30.56 -18.99
C GLU A 418 -39.56 29.38 -18.05
N ASN A 419 -40.43 28.44 -18.46
CA ASN A 419 -40.78 27.25 -17.68
C ASN A 419 -40.10 25.99 -18.25
N LYS A 420 -39.33 25.31 -17.39
CA LYS A 420 -38.74 24.00 -17.68
C LYS A 420 -39.53 22.91 -16.98
N SER A 421 -40.02 21.94 -17.74
CA SER A 421 -40.56 20.70 -17.17
C SER A 421 -39.47 19.67 -17.02
N TYR A 422 -39.50 18.89 -15.95
CA TYR A 422 -38.55 17.85 -15.64
C TYR A 422 -39.27 16.51 -15.57
N THR A 423 -38.69 15.49 -16.21
CA THR A 423 -39.22 14.11 -16.20
C THR A 423 -38.08 13.13 -15.95
N ILE A 424 -38.43 11.94 -15.45
CA ILE A 424 -37.45 10.84 -15.32
C ILE A 424 -37.15 10.29 -16.73
N ASN A 425 -35.88 10.08 -17.00
CA ASN A 425 -35.39 9.47 -18.25
C ASN A 425 -35.49 7.95 -18.16
N GLN A 426 -36.66 7.40 -18.50
CA GLN A 426 -36.94 5.99 -18.41
C GLN A 426 -36.09 5.17 -19.38
N GLU A 427 -35.85 5.67 -20.59
CA GLU A 427 -35.01 5.00 -21.61
C GLU A 427 -33.58 4.77 -21.09
N LEU A 428 -32.98 5.77 -20.44
CA LEU A 428 -31.64 5.63 -19.88
C LEU A 428 -31.61 4.65 -18.71
N ILE A 429 -32.67 4.58 -17.92
CA ILE A 429 -32.78 3.60 -16.82
C ILE A 429 -32.81 2.19 -17.41
N GLU A 430 -33.66 1.93 -18.38
CA GLU A 430 -33.78 0.64 -19.03
C GLU A 430 -32.48 0.22 -19.77
N GLU A 431 -31.80 1.19 -20.41
CA GLU A 431 -30.48 0.95 -21.02
C GLU A 431 -29.45 0.54 -19.96
N GLU A 432 -29.39 1.23 -18.83
CA GLU A 432 -28.43 0.90 -17.77
C GLU A 432 -28.78 -0.39 -17.02
N GLU A 433 -30.05 -0.77 -16.93
CA GLU A 433 -30.50 -2.01 -16.29
C GLU A 433 -30.02 -3.27 -17.00
N LYS A 434 -29.84 -3.22 -18.30
CA LYS A 434 -29.30 -4.32 -19.10
C LYS A 434 -27.95 -4.83 -18.60
N TYR A 435 -27.16 -3.95 -17.96
CA TYR A 435 -25.80 -4.25 -17.53
C TYR A 435 -25.68 -4.63 -16.05
N ASN A 436 -26.80 -4.69 -15.30
CA ASN A 436 -26.77 -5.09 -13.90
C ASN A 436 -26.18 -6.46 -13.72
N GLY A 437 -25.25 -6.59 -12.75
CA GLY A 437 -24.61 -7.87 -12.41
C GLY A 437 -23.54 -8.32 -13.40
N TYR A 438 -23.42 -7.68 -14.56
CA TYR A 438 -22.42 -8.02 -15.57
C TYR A 438 -21.09 -7.29 -15.35
N TYR A 439 -20.02 -7.96 -15.72
CA TYR A 439 -18.68 -7.42 -15.84
C TYR A 439 -17.97 -8.07 -17.03
N ALA A 440 -17.05 -7.38 -17.68
CA ALA A 440 -16.34 -7.93 -18.82
C ALA A 440 -14.84 -7.58 -18.77
N LEU A 441 -14.05 -8.51 -19.30
CA LEU A 441 -12.61 -8.33 -19.46
C LEU A 441 -12.14 -8.98 -20.76
N THR A 442 -11.00 -8.53 -21.26
CA THR A 442 -10.31 -9.13 -22.41
C THR A 442 -8.95 -9.64 -22.00
N THR A 443 -8.54 -10.79 -22.56
CA THR A 443 -7.26 -11.42 -22.24
C THR A 443 -6.72 -12.21 -23.44
N ASN A 444 -5.40 -12.38 -23.52
CA ASN A 444 -4.75 -13.32 -24.42
C ASN A 444 -4.23 -14.57 -23.66
N LEU A 445 -4.56 -14.70 -22.39
CA LEU A 445 -4.12 -15.83 -21.58
C LEU A 445 -4.95 -17.08 -21.94
N ILE A 446 -4.24 -18.19 -22.11
CA ILE A 446 -4.85 -19.51 -22.25
C ILE A 446 -4.63 -20.25 -20.93
N GLY A 447 -5.69 -20.69 -20.25
CA GLY A 447 -5.55 -21.42 -19.00
C GLY A 447 -6.78 -21.42 -18.10
N ASP A 448 -6.53 -21.63 -16.80
CA ASP A 448 -7.61 -21.69 -15.81
C ASP A 448 -8.23 -20.31 -15.60
N ILE A 449 -9.54 -20.25 -15.83
CA ILE A 449 -10.35 -19.06 -15.64
C ILE A 449 -10.26 -18.54 -14.18
N SER A 450 -10.09 -19.44 -13.21
CA SER A 450 -9.96 -19.10 -11.80
C SER A 450 -8.71 -18.24 -11.53
N GLU A 451 -7.59 -18.50 -12.24
CA GLU A 451 -6.38 -17.70 -12.14
C GLU A 451 -6.59 -16.31 -12.73
N ILE A 452 -7.31 -16.20 -13.85
CA ILE A 452 -7.66 -14.91 -14.45
C ILE A 452 -8.50 -14.08 -13.47
N PHE A 453 -9.49 -14.69 -12.82
CA PHE A 453 -10.32 -14.00 -11.82
C PHE A 453 -9.52 -13.58 -10.58
N LYS A 454 -8.53 -14.36 -10.13
CA LYS A 454 -7.63 -13.95 -9.04
C LYS A 454 -6.82 -12.71 -9.43
N ILE A 455 -6.31 -12.66 -10.68
CA ILE A 455 -5.59 -11.49 -11.19
C ILE A 455 -6.51 -10.26 -11.17
N VAL A 456 -7.71 -10.37 -11.75
CA VAL A 456 -8.68 -9.26 -11.75
C VAL A 456 -9.02 -8.79 -10.34
N LYS A 457 -9.25 -9.73 -9.44
CA LYS A 457 -9.55 -9.43 -8.04
C LYS A 457 -8.41 -8.68 -7.35
N GLY A 458 -7.14 -8.98 -7.68
CA GLY A 458 -5.98 -8.31 -7.11
C GLY A 458 -5.87 -6.81 -7.49
N ARG A 459 -6.58 -6.35 -8.53
CA ARG A 459 -6.55 -4.94 -8.96
C ARG A 459 -7.01 -3.94 -7.89
N TRP A 460 -7.86 -4.35 -6.95
CA TRP A 460 -8.31 -3.48 -5.87
C TRP A 460 -7.14 -2.93 -5.01
N GLU A 461 -6.01 -3.64 -4.95
CA GLU A 461 -4.82 -3.24 -4.18
C GLU A 461 -4.25 -1.89 -4.67
N ILE A 462 -4.31 -1.62 -5.99
CA ILE A 462 -3.83 -0.34 -6.52
C ILE A 462 -4.80 0.81 -6.20
N GLU A 463 -6.11 0.55 -6.26
CA GLU A 463 -7.13 1.53 -5.90
C GLU A 463 -7.01 1.90 -4.40
N GLU A 464 -6.82 0.90 -3.54
CA GLU A 464 -6.59 1.08 -2.11
C GLU A 464 -5.27 1.84 -1.85
N SER A 465 -4.22 1.59 -2.63
CA SER A 465 -2.96 2.33 -2.53
C SER A 465 -3.13 3.82 -2.85
N PHE A 466 -3.93 4.16 -3.87
CA PHE A 466 -4.27 5.56 -4.13
C PHE A 466 -5.13 6.17 -3.03
N ARG A 467 -6.06 5.42 -2.45
CA ARG A 467 -6.85 5.87 -1.30
C ARG A 467 -5.94 6.19 -0.11
N ILE A 468 -5.02 5.30 0.24
CA ILE A 468 -4.05 5.50 1.32
C ILE A 468 -3.21 6.77 1.05
N MET A 469 -2.68 6.94 -0.16
CA MET A 469 -1.89 8.12 -0.50
C MET A 469 -2.70 9.41 -0.38
N LYS A 470 -3.96 9.43 -0.84
CA LYS A 470 -4.81 10.63 -0.82
C LYS A 470 -5.36 10.95 0.55
N SER A 471 -5.80 9.95 1.30
CA SER A 471 -6.54 10.12 2.56
C SER A 471 -5.65 9.98 3.78
N ASP A 472 -4.86 8.89 3.87
CA ASP A 472 -4.09 8.60 5.07
C ASP A 472 -2.75 9.36 5.08
N PHE A 473 -2.08 9.47 3.92
CA PHE A 473 -0.83 10.20 3.79
C PHE A 473 -0.99 11.66 3.42
N LEU A 474 -2.21 12.13 3.16
CA LEU A 474 -2.49 13.49 2.74
C LEU A 474 -1.50 13.97 1.66
N ALA A 475 -1.33 13.17 0.59
CA ALA A 475 -0.44 13.54 -0.53
C ALA A 475 -0.87 14.85 -1.21
N ARG A 476 -2.01 15.38 -0.85
CA ARG A 476 -2.57 16.69 -1.23
C ARG A 476 -3.20 17.37 -0.02
N PRO A 477 -3.25 18.71 0.04
CA PRO A 477 -2.70 19.68 -0.92
C PRO A 477 -1.17 19.65 -0.96
N VAL A 478 -0.59 19.97 -2.14
CA VAL A 478 0.86 20.04 -2.34
C VAL A 478 1.30 21.50 -2.33
N ASN A 479 2.02 21.90 -1.28
CA ASN A 479 2.50 23.27 -1.08
C ASN A 479 3.92 23.47 -1.66
N LEU A 480 4.15 23.03 -2.89
CA LEU A 480 5.42 23.14 -3.61
C LEU A 480 5.14 23.68 -5.02
N SER A 481 6.04 24.53 -5.52
CA SER A 481 5.89 25.16 -6.84
C SER A 481 6.85 24.63 -7.90
N ARG A 482 8.08 24.24 -7.52
CA ARG A 482 9.07 23.73 -8.45
C ARG A 482 8.75 22.29 -8.85
N GLU A 483 8.87 21.98 -10.14
CA GLU A 483 8.59 20.66 -10.72
C GLU A 483 9.38 19.53 -10.02
N ASP A 484 10.70 19.72 -9.85
CA ASP A 484 11.58 18.76 -9.18
C ASP A 484 11.11 18.47 -7.74
N ARG A 485 10.71 19.49 -7.00
CA ARG A 485 10.21 19.32 -5.63
C ARG A 485 8.82 18.65 -5.58
N ILE A 486 7.98 18.92 -6.56
CA ILE A 486 6.68 18.23 -6.72
C ILE A 486 6.92 16.73 -6.98
N LYS A 487 7.82 16.39 -7.93
CA LYS A 487 8.20 15.00 -8.21
C LYS A 487 8.76 14.30 -6.97
N ALA A 488 9.67 14.95 -6.24
CA ALA A 488 10.23 14.42 -4.98
C ALA A 488 9.18 14.22 -3.89
N HIS A 489 8.17 15.09 -3.80
CA HIS A 489 7.07 14.90 -2.87
C HIS A 489 6.32 13.60 -3.16
N PHE A 490 5.94 13.35 -4.42
CA PHE A 490 5.26 12.11 -4.79
C PHE A 490 6.18 10.90 -4.66
N MET A 491 7.49 11.05 -4.93
CA MET A 491 8.46 9.99 -4.66
C MET A 491 8.55 9.65 -3.15
N THR A 492 8.52 10.67 -2.29
CA THR A 492 8.43 10.46 -0.83
C THR A 492 7.15 9.70 -0.46
N CYS A 493 6.01 10.06 -1.06
CA CYS A 493 4.75 9.34 -0.85
C CYS A 493 4.82 7.88 -1.36
N PHE A 494 5.49 7.64 -2.49
CA PHE A 494 5.71 6.31 -3.03
C PHE A 494 6.57 5.44 -2.09
N ILE A 495 7.69 5.97 -1.58
CA ILE A 495 8.53 5.24 -0.61
C ILE A 495 7.75 4.98 0.69
N SER A 496 6.95 5.94 1.14
CA SER A 496 6.08 5.78 2.31
C SER A 496 5.04 4.68 2.09
N LEU A 497 4.40 4.66 0.92
CA LEU A 497 3.47 3.60 0.53
C LEU A 497 4.17 2.24 0.51
N PHE A 498 5.36 2.17 -0.04
CA PHE A 498 6.16 0.95 -0.11
C PHE A 498 6.42 0.36 1.29
N ILE A 499 6.91 1.20 2.22
CA ILE A 499 7.19 0.79 3.61
C ILE A 499 5.90 0.42 4.33
N TYR A 500 4.83 1.18 4.13
CA TYR A 500 3.53 0.91 4.74
C TYR A 500 2.95 -0.43 4.27
N ARG A 501 2.96 -0.71 2.94
CA ARG A 501 2.47 -1.97 2.39
C ARG A 501 3.29 -3.17 2.89
N LEU A 502 4.60 -3.01 3.07
CA LEU A 502 5.43 -4.03 3.73
C LEU A 502 5.03 -4.26 5.19
N LEU A 503 4.75 -3.19 5.94
CA LEU A 503 4.27 -3.29 7.31
C LEU A 503 2.94 -4.04 7.38
N GLU A 504 2.00 -3.68 6.53
CA GLU A 504 0.68 -4.32 6.43
C GLU A 504 0.80 -5.82 6.12
N LYS A 505 1.67 -6.20 5.15
CA LYS A 505 1.95 -7.61 4.83
C LYS A 505 2.59 -8.36 6.01
N LYS A 506 3.51 -7.74 6.75
CA LYS A 506 4.11 -8.35 7.94
C LYS A 506 3.12 -8.54 9.10
N LEU A 507 2.06 -7.76 9.14
CA LEU A 507 0.91 -7.90 10.03
C LEU A 507 -0.21 -8.79 9.42
N ASN A 508 0.10 -9.54 8.35
CA ASN A 508 -0.83 -10.47 7.67
C ASN A 508 -2.14 -9.82 7.20
N ASN A 509 -2.11 -8.51 6.87
CA ASN A 509 -3.26 -7.71 6.44
C ASN A 509 -4.47 -7.78 7.40
N LYS A 510 -4.23 -7.94 8.72
CA LYS A 510 -5.29 -8.09 9.73
C LYS A 510 -5.94 -6.77 10.14
N TYR A 511 -5.25 -5.65 9.92
CA TYR A 511 -5.65 -4.33 10.42
C TYR A 511 -5.83 -3.34 9.29
N THR A 512 -6.75 -2.42 9.46
CA THR A 512 -6.96 -1.33 8.49
C THR A 512 -5.82 -0.31 8.54
N SER A 513 -5.65 0.46 7.45
CA SER A 513 -4.64 1.53 7.39
C SER A 513 -4.79 2.55 8.52
N SER A 514 -6.03 2.95 8.81
CA SER A 514 -6.32 3.88 9.90
C SER A 514 -5.89 3.32 11.27
N GLN A 515 -6.18 2.04 11.57
CA GLN A 515 -5.78 1.41 12.82
C GLN A 515 -4.25 1.38 12.99
N ILE A 516 -3.53 0.97 11.93
CA ILE A 516 -2.06 0.89 11.98
C ILE A 516 -1.46 2.30 12.17
N ILE A 517 -1.84 3.26 11.34
CA ILE A 517 -1.27 4.61 11.36
C ILE A 517 -1.60 5.32 12.68
N GLU A 518 -2.84 5.22 13.16
CA GLU A 518 -3.25 5.82 14.42
C GLU A 518 -2.50 5.20 15.61
N THR A 519 -2.32 3.87 15.61
CA THR A 519 -1.52 3.21 16.65
C THR A 519 -0.09 3.73 16.65
N LEU A 520 0.61 3.76 15.49
CA LEU A 520 1.98 4.28 15.40
C LEU A 520 2.07 5.75 15.81
N ARG A 521 1.06 6.56 15.47
CA ARG A 521 0.96 7.98 15.82
C ARG A 521 0.86 8.18 17.32
N ASN A 522 0.13 7.33 18.02
CA ASN A 522 -0.16 7.45 19.45
C ASN A 522 0.88 6.77 20.35
N MET A 523 1.87 6.04 19.80
CA MET A 523 2.93 5.39 20.58
C MET A 523 3.94 6.41 21.08
N TYR A 524 3.65 7.04 22.21
CA TYR A 524 4.53 7.99 22.88
C TYR A 524 5.18 7.39 24.12
N VAL A 525 6.36 7.89 24.43
CA VAL A 525 7.06 7.64 25.70
C VAL A 525 7.35 8.98 26.39
N PHE A 526 7.27 8.99 27.71
CA PHE A 526 7.67 10.11 28.56
C PHE A 526 9.09 9.89 29.06
N GLU A 527 9.98 10.86 28.85
CA GLU A 527 11.36 10.82 29.37
C GLU A 527 11.39 11.24 30.85
N SER A 528 11.75 10.31 31.72
CA SER A 528 12.15 10.60 33.09
C SER A 528 13.66 10.80 33.08
N LYS A 529 14.11 12.06 33.04
CA LYS A 529 15.54 12.40 32.97
C LYS A 529 16.35 11.69 34.08
N GLY A 530 17.35 10.92 33.66
CA GLY A 530 18.21 10.11 34.51
C GLY A 530 17.75 8.67 34.74
N ASP A 531 16.46 8.37 34.54
CA ASP A 531 15.87 7.05 34.78
C ASP A 531 15.61 6.26 33.49
N GLY A 532 15.01 6.91 32.48
CA GLY A 532 14.65 6.28 31.20
C GLY A 532 13.34 6.79 30.65
N TYR A 533 12.64 5.95 29.88
CA TYR A 533 11.44 6.27 29.15
C TYR A 533 10.25 5.42 29.63
N ILE A 534 9.14 6.05 29.93
CA ILE A 534 7.90 5.44 30.41
C ILE A 534 6.88 5.49 29.26
N PRO A 535 6.34 4.35 28.80
CA PRO A 535 5.28 4.33 27.79
C PRO A 535 4.02 5.06 28.28
N THR A 536 3.41 5.86 27.40
CA THR A 536 2.17 6.59 27.71
C THR A 536 1.00 6.14 26.82
N TYR A 537 1.21 5.15 25.97
CA TYR A 537 0.20 4.58 25.08
C TYR A 537 -0.43 3.30 25.66
N ILE A 538 -1.61 2.97 25.16
CA ILE A 538 -2.35 1.76 25.56
C ILE A 538 -1.79 0.55 24.82
N ARG A 539 -1.49 -0.52 25.55
CA ARG A 539 -1.13 -1.81 24.98
C ARG A 539 -2.38 -2.49 24.42
N THR A 540 -2.31 -2.89 23.15
CA THR A 540 -3.39 -3.55 22.41
C THR A 540 -2.86 -4.78 21.69
N ASN A 541 -3.74 -5.60 21.08
CA ASN A 541 -3.32 -6.72 20.25
C ASN A 541 -2.42 -6.28 19.09
N LEU A 542 -2.70 -5.11 18.49
CA LEU A 542 -1.88 -4.57 17.41
C LEU A 542 -0.49 -4.14 17.91
N THR A 543 -0.38 -3.50 19.07
CA THR A 543 0.94 -3.15 19.63
C THR A 543 1.73 -4.39 19.99
N ASP A 544 1.09 -5.45 20.51
CA ASP A 544 1.75 -6.72 20.77
C ASP A 544 2.26 -7.37 19.50
N GLU A 545 1.43 -7.45 18.45
CA GLU A 545 1.83 -8.03 17.17
C GLU A 545 2.97 -7.24 16.51
N LEU A 546 2.96 -5.91 16.61
CA LEU A 546 4.08 -5.07 16.18
C LEU A 546 5.38 -5.44 16.93
N HIS A 547 5.36 -5.51 18.24
CA HIS A 547 6.53 -5.83 19.05
C HIS A 547 7.07 -7.25 18.77
N GLU A 548 6.20 -8.21 18.59
CA GLU A 548 6.55 -9.60 18.28
C GLU A 548 7.14 -9.71 16.86
N THR A 549 6.46 -9.15 15.86
CA THR A 549 6.89 -9.16 14.47
C THR A 549 8.27 -8.51 14.29
N PHE A 550 8.51 -7.42 14.99
CA PHE A 550 9.77 -6.67 14.88
C PHE A 550 10.81 -7.03 15.93
N SER A 551 10.51 -7.93 16.86
CA SER A 551 11.44 -8.48 17.86
C SER A 551 12.11 -7.42 18.74
N PHE A 552 11.44 -6.33 19.08
CA PHE A 552 11.82 -5.38 20.09
C PHE A 552 10.56 -4.84 20.80
N ARG A 553 10.70 -4.39 22.07
CA ARG A 553 9.55 -3.88 22.83
C ARG A 553 9.86 -2.51 23.42
N THR A 554 8.87 -1.63 23.34
CA THR A 554 8.90 -0.27 23.93
C THR A 554 7.82 -0.09 25.01
N ASP A 555 7.12 -1.18 25.38
CA ASP A 555 5.95 -1.22 26.26
C ASP A 555 6.24 -1.82 27.66
N TYR A 556 7.49 -1.89 28.08
CA TYR A 556 7.80 -2.15 29.48
C TYR A 556 7.43 -0.94 30.35
N GLU A 557 7.05 -1.13 31.61
CA GLU A 557 6.70 -0.05 32.56
C GLU A 557 7.72 1.08 32.55
N ILE A 558 9.01 0.75 32.38
CA ILE A 558 10.09 1.67 32.11
C ILE A 558 11.13 1.00 31.20
N ASN A 559 11.57 1.73 30.16
CA ASN A 559 12.70 1.35 29.33
C ASN A 559 13.89 2.25 29.66
N THR A 560 14.98 1.70 30.12
CA THR A 560 16.18 2.48 30.42
C THR A 560 16.85 3.02 29.16
N TYR A 561 17.70 4.02 29.27
CA TYR A 561 18.51 4.52 28.13
C TYR A 561 19.32 3.38 27.47
N LYS A 562 19.76 2.41 28.27
CA LYS A 562 20.47 1.22 27.78
C LYS A 562 19.59 0.33 26.94
N ASP A 563 18.32 0.19 27.30
CA ASP A 563 17.36 -0.61 26.52
C ASP A 563 17.04 0.05 25.19
N PHE A 564 16.81 1.37 25.16
CA PHE A 564 16.66 2.09 23.89
C PHE A 564 17.92 2.03 23.03
N LYS A 565 19.11 2.09 23.61
CA LYS A 565 20.35 1.89 22.85
C LYS A 565 20.38 0.50 22.16
N LYS A 566 19.98 -0.56 22.86
CA LYS A 566 19.86 -1.90 22.27
C LYS A 566 18.80 -1.96 21.17
N ILE A 567 17.63 -1.30 21.39
CA ILE A 567 16.58 -1.21 20.36
C ILE A 567 17.13 -0.53 19.10
N PHE A 568 17.83 0.60 19.23
CA PHE A 568 18.44 1.28 18.08
C PHE A 568 19.50 0.43 17.37
N GLU A 569 20.30 -0.35 18.12
CA GLU A 569 21.24 -1.31 17.55
C GLU A 569 20.50 -2.43 16.80
N GLN A 570 19.44 -3.01 17.35
CA GLN A 570 18.61 -4.04 16.72
C GLN A 570 17.90 -3.55 15.45
N ILE A 571 17.50 -2.29 15.42
CA ILE A 571 16.88 -1.65 14.23
C ILE A 571 17.91 -1.43 13.13
N LYS A 572 19.16 -1.14 13.46
CA LYS A 572 20.27 -0.97 12.51
C LYS A 572 20.78 -2.29 11.94
N TRP A 573 20.65 -3.40 12.70
CA TRP A 573 21.14 -4.70 12.26
C TRP A 573 20.28 -5.24 11.12
N GLN A 574 20.90 -5.39 9.95
CA GLN A 574 20.36 -6.14 8.82
C GLN A 574 20.45 -7.62 9.17
N ILE A 575 19.31 -8.27 9.39
CA ILE A 575 19.29 -9.74 9.39
C ILE A 575 19.46 -10.14 7.93
N THR A 576 20.66 -10.48 7.53
CA THR A 576 20.88 -11.25 6.31
C THR A 576 20.23 -12.61 6.55
N LEU A 577 18.95 -12.73 6.23
CA LEU A 577 18.30 -14.03 6.07
C LEU A 577 19.06 -14.72 4.93
N ARG A 578 20.02 -15.58 5.28
CA ARG A 578 20.46 -16.61 4.36
C ARG A 578 19.23 -17.48 4.15
N ILE A 579 18.57 -17.27 3.03
CA ILE A 579 17.57 -18.20 2.49
C ILE A 579 18.37 -19.46 2.16
N PHE A 580 18.23 -20.49 3.00
CA PHE A 580 18.59 -21.86 2.67
C PHE A 580 17.45 -22.51 1.92
#